data_194f3d3cbcbc213270cc1487745c834e
#
_entry.id   194f3d3cbcbc213270cc1487745c834e
#
_cell.length_a   1.000
_cell.length_b   1.000
_cell.length_c   1.000
_cell.angle_alpha   90.00
_cell.angle_beta   90.00
_cell.angle_gamma   90.00
#
_symmetry.space_group_name_H-M   'P 1'
#
loop_
_entity.id
_entity.type
_entity.pdbx_description
1 polymer ?
#
loop_
_entity_poly.entity_id
_entity_poly.type
_entity_poly.pdbx_seq_one_letter_code
_entity_poly.pdbx_strand_id
1 'polypeptide(L)'
;MKFAFYTLGCKTNQYETQAMEQLLTELGHEIGQFDRPCDGYIINTCSVTAVADKKNRAVIRRCRRENPDAVIGVCGCYSQHAPEAVRALGVDVIGGSGGRREFVELMLSAMESKTQAERLDNALRRREFEILPAGGLEERTRAMLKVQDGCVNFCSYCIIPYTRGPVRSAPVDVAVSQAQALARRGYREIVVTGIEIASWGADLPGKPAVTELIEAVCTAVPALRVRLGSLEPRIVTEDFCRRLPRLPNLCPQFHLSMQSGCDTVLQRMRRKYDTARYFESVCLLRKWFPDCAVTTDMIVAFPGETEEEFAQSLAFIRKCGFAEMHIFPYSRRPGTPADKMPGQHNNAVKEARSRAAIAVAEEMSRAYQEALIGSVQSVLFEDMEDGLFTGHAPSYVKVYVPGEGLHNQVRRVRITGLYKDGLTGSLEP
;
A
#
# COMPACT_ATOMS: atom_id res chain seq x y z
N MET A 1 10.75 26.79 10.81
CA MET A 1 9.29 26.72 10.55
C MET A 1 8.79 25.33 10.92
N LYS A 2 7.50 25.24 11.24
CA LYS A 2 6.85 24.00 11.64
C LYS A 2 5.86 23.53 10.57
N PHE A 3 5.98 22.28 10.13
CA PHE A 3 5.13 21.68 9.11
C PHE A 3 4.32 20.52 9.67
N ALA A 4 3.11 20.34 9.16
CA ALA A 4 2.30 19.18 9.47
C ALA A 4 1.84 18.47 8.20
N PHE A 5 1.70 17.15 8.30
CA PHE A 5 1.35 16.29 7.17
C PHE A 5 0.03 15.58 7.38
N TYR A 6 -0.72 15.42 6.30
CA TYR A 6 -1.86 14.51 6.24
C TYR A 6 -1.76 13.63 5.01
N THR A 7 -1.74 12.33 5.21
CA THR A 7 -1.58 11.36 4.12
C THR A 7 -2.86 10.58 3.90
N LEU A 8 -3.35 10.63 2.69
CA LEU A 8 -4.40 9.75 2.20
C LEU A 8 -3.82 8.83 1.13
N GLY A 9 -4.15 7.54 1.19
CA GLY A 9 -3.81 6.62 0.10
C GLY A 9 -3.00 5.40 0.49
N CYS A 10 -2.20 4.94 -0.47
CA CYS A 10 -1.46 3.68 -0.42
C CYS A 10 -0.10 3.81 0.30
N LYS A 11 0.59 2.68 0.45
CA LYS A 11 1.94 2.60 1.01
C LYS A 11 2.94 3.52 0.29
N THR A 12 2.79 3.70 -1.03
CA THR A 12 3.61 4.65 -1.81
C THR A 12 3.41 6.09 -1.35
N ASN A 13 2.16 6.52 -1.10
CA ASN A 13 1.91 7.86 -0.55
C ASN A 13 2.50 8.02 0.86
N GLN A 14 2.42 6.99 1.69
CA GLN A 14 3.03 7.00 3.03
C GLN A 14 4.55 7.17 2.95
N TYR A 15 5.22 6.40 2.08
CA TYR A 15 6.65 6.56 1.81
C TYR A 15 6.99 7.98 1.35
N GLU A 16 6.23 8.52 0.40
CA GLU A 16 6.46 9.86 -0.14
C GLU A 16 6.28 10.95 0.92
N THR A 17 5.31 10.79 1.82
CA THR A 17 5.14 11.70 2.96
C THR A 17 6.32 11.62 3.91
N GLN A 18 6.73 10.42 4.30
CA GLN A 18 7.90 10.21 5.18
C GLN A 18 9.18 10.81 4.59
N ALA A 19 9.35 10.68 3.27
CA ALA A 19 10.48 11.29 2.57
C ALA A 19 10.45 12.82 2.61
N MET A 20 9.27 13.43 2.44
CA MET A 20 9.12 14.89 2.54
C MET A 20 9.32 15.38 3.98
N GLU A 21 8.84 14.65 4.99
CA GLU A 21 9.11 14.90 6.40
C GLU A 21 10.63 14.92 6.68
N GLN A 22 11.35 13.93 6.16
CA GLN A 22 12.80 13.85 6.32
C GLN A 22 13.50 14.99 5.59
N LEU A 23 13.12 15.33 4.36
CA LEU A 23 13.69 16.46 3.61
C LEU A 23 13.55 17.77 4.38
N LEU A 24 12.38 18.04 4.96
CA LEU A 24 12.15 19.25 5.76
C LEU A 24 12.98 19.25 7.06
N THR A 25 13.11 18.09 7.71
CA THR A 25 13.92 17.96 8.93
C THR A 25 15.41 18.18 8.64
N GLU A 26 15.93 17.65 7.52
CA GLU A 26 17.30 17.86 7.05
C GLU A 26 17.60 19.35 6.74
N LEU A 27 16.55 20.10 6.35
CA LEU A 27 16.63 21.56 6.14
C LEU A 27 16.42 22.37 7.43
N GLY A 28 16.33 21.72 8.60
CA GLY A 28 16.21 22.38 9.90
C GLY A 28 14.79 22.82 10.28
N HIS A 29 13.77 22.22 9.67
CA HIS A 29 12.36 22.47 10.00
C HIS A 29 11.80 21.42 10.95
N GLU A 30 10.79 21.78 11.74
CA GLU A 30 10.11 20.88 12.65
C GLU A 30 8.89 20.22 11.99
N ILE A 31 8.63 18.95 12.34
CA ILE A 31 7.42 18.24 11.97
C ILE A 31 6.48 18.22 13.19
N GLY A 32 5.29 18.78 13.01
CA GLY A 32 4.25 18.88 14.02
C GLY A 32 3.07 17.95 13.76
N GLN A 33 2.14 17.96 14.70
CA GLN A 33 0.88 17.23 14.57
C GLN A 33 -0.12 18.02 13.70
N PHE A 34 -0.88 17.32 12.86
CA PHE A 34 -1.79 17.94 11.89
C PHE A 34 -2.97 18.70 12.54
N ASP A 35 -3.34 18.34 13.76
CA ASP A 35 -4.39 18.96 14.57
C ASP A 35 -3.89 20.10 15.47
N ARG A 36 -2.63 20.49 15.31
CA ARG A 36 -2.01 21.60 16.04
C ARG A 36 -1.60 22.71 15.07
N PRO A 37 -1.54 23.97 15.55
CA PRO A 37 -1.08 25.07 14.72
C PRO A 37 0.32 24.85 14.18
N CYS A 38 0.49 25.00 12.86
CA CYS A 38 1.75 24.91 12.13
C CYS A 38 1.82 26.04 11.09
N ASP A 39 3.04 26.37 10.66
CA ASP A 39 3.27 27.40 9.64
C ASP A 39 2.86 26.90 8.26
N GLY A 40 3.06 25.62 7.98
CA GLY A 40 2.72 24.98 6.72
C GLY A 40 2.06 23.60 6.89
N TYR A 41 1.12 23.30 6.00
CA TYR A 41 0.43 22.00 5.95
C TYR A 41 0.61 21.35 4.59
N ILE A 42 1.02 20.09 4.57
CA ILE A 42 1.19 19.30 3.36
C ILE A 42 0.19 18.14 3.35
N ILE A 43 -0.69 18.12 2.35
CA ILE A 43 -1.72 17.10 2.19
C ILE A 43 -1.38 16.22 0.98
N ASN A 44 -0.92 14.99 1.24
CA ASN A 44 -0.63 14.02 0.20
C ASN A 44 -1.88 13.20 -0.12
N THR A 45 -2.38 13.33 -1.34
CA THR A 45 -3.73 12.93 -1.73
C THR A 45 -3.79 11.64 -2.55
N CYS A 46 -4.90 10.91 -2.41
CA CYS A 46 -5.20 9.69 -3.14
C CYS A 46 -6.36 9.90 -4.12
N SER A 47 -6.35 9.18 -5.25
CA SER A 47 -7.42 9.20 -6.24
C SER A 47 -7.89 7.81 -6.68
N VAL A 48 -7.71 6.78 -5.84
CA VAL A 48 -8.11 5.41 -6.19
C VAL A 48 -9.62 5.25 -6.17
N THR A 49 -10.35 5.93 -5.27
CA THR A 49 -11.80 5.86 -5.16
C THR A 49 -12.45 7.26 -5.09
N ALA A 50 -13.73 7.36 -5.48
CA ALA A 50 -14.50 8.60 -5.32
C ALA A 50 -14.66 9.00 -3.84
N VAL A 51 -14.66 8.04 -2.93
CA VAL A 51 -14.66 8.29 -1.48
C VAL A 51 -13.36 8.95 -1.06
N ALA A 52 -12.22 8.52 -1.60
CA ALA A 52 -10.93 9.15 -1.34
C ALA A 52 -10.93 10.62 -1.81
N ASP A 53 -11.46 10.91 -3.00
CA ASP A 53 -11.58 12.28 -3.48
C ASP A 53 -12.45 13.15 -2.59
N LYS A 54 -13.58 12.61 -2.07
CA LYS A 54 -14.43 13.32 -1.11
C LYS A 54 -13.68 13.61 0.20
N LYS A 55 -12.93 12.63 0.70
CA LYS A 55 -12.10 12.78 1.91
C LYS A 55 -11.00 13.83 1.69
N ASN A 56 -10.29 13.80 0.55
CA ASN A 56 -9.29 14.81 0.21
C ASN A 56 -9.88 16.23 0.33
N ARG A 57 -10.99 16.48 -0.38
CA ARG A 57 -11.63 17.80 -0.35
C ARG A 57 -12.09 18.22 1.04
N ALA A 58 -12.59 17.27 1.84
CA ALA A 58 -13.02 17.55 3.21
C ALA A 58 -11.85 17.96 4.10
N VAL A 59 -10.71 17.25 4.00
CA VAL A 59 -9.49 17.55 4.76
C VAL A 59 -8.92 18.91 4.36
N ILE A 60 -8.80 19.19 3.06
CA ILE A 60 -8.28 20.46 2.56
C ILE A 60 -9.13 21.63 3.05
N ARG A 61 -10.48 21.54 2.93
CA ARG A 61 -11.39 22.58 3.41
C ARG A 61 -11.30 22.78 4.92
N ARG A 62 -11.21 21.69 5.68
CA ARG A 62 -11.03 21.74 7.13
C ARG A 62 -9.72 22.44 7.48
N CYS A 63 -8.63 22.03 6.86
CA CYS A 63 -7.30 22.61 7.08
C CYS A 63 -7.29 24.12 6.84
N ARG A 64 -7.85 24.60 5.70
CA ARG A 64 -7.94 26.04 5.39
C ARG A 64 -8.82 26.80 6.37
N ARG A 65 -9.97 26.25 6.77
CA ARG A 65 -10.87 26.88 7.73
C ARG A 65 -10.24 27.04 9.11
N GLU A 66 -9.50 26.02 9.56
CA GLU A 66 -8.87 25.99 10.89
C GLU A 66 -7.55 26.75 10.93
N ASN A 67 -6.90 26.95 9.78
CA ASN A 67 -5.60 27.62 9.64
C ASN A 67 -5.62 28.62 8.47
N PRO A 68 -6.33 29.74 8.59
CA PRO A 68 -6.54 30.68 7.48
C PRO A 68 -5.25 31.32 6.97
N ASP A 69 -4.27 31.54 7.84
CA ASP A 69 -3.00 32.22 7.53
C ASP A 69 -1.84 31.27 7.17
N ALA A 70 -2.03 29.97 7.36
CA ALA A 70 -1.01 28.97 7.05
C ALA A 70 -0.90 28.71 5.55
N VAL A 71 0.30 28.35 5.10
CA VAL A 71 0.51 27.88 3.72
C VAL A 71 0.08 26.42 3.59
N ILE A 72 -0.85 26.14 2.68
CA ILE A 72 -1.38 24.80 2.45
C ILE A 72 -0.92 24.31 1.08
N GLY A 73 -0.10 23.24 1.09
CA GLY A 73 0.32 22.53 -0.10
C GLY A 73 -0.42 21.20 -0.27
N VAL A 74 -0.83 20.93 -1.49
CA VAL A 74 -1.52 19.68 -1.85
C VAL A 74 -0.76 18.98 -2.96
N CYS A 75 -0.42 17.71 -2.76
CA CYS A 75 0.24 16.89 -3.76
C CYS A 75 -0.41 15.50 -3.86
N GLY A 76 0.06 14.65 -4.77
CA GLY A 76 -0.39 13.27 -4.88
C GLY A 76 -1.26 12.98 -6.10
N CYS A 77 -1.95 11.82 -6.05
CA CYS A 77 -2.70 11.34 -7.22
C CYS A 77 -3.96 12.18 -7.51
N TYR A 78 -4.61 12.76 -6.47
CA TYR A 78 -5.79 13.57 -6.68
C TYR A 78 -5.45 14.93 -7.32
N SER A 79 -4.42 15.60 -6.85
CA SER A 79 -3.97 16.85 -7.47
C SER A 79 -3.47 16.65 -8.90
N GLN A 80 -2.82 15.51 -9.19
CA GLN A 80 -2.41 15.14 -10.56
C GLN A 80 -3.61 14.88 -11.48
N HIS A 81 -4.67 14.25 -10.96
CA HIS A 81 -5.85 13.85 -11.75
C HIS A 81 -6.87 14.97 -11.95
N ALA A 82 -7.09 15.76 -10.90
CA ALA A 82 -8.14 16.78 -10.85
C ALA A 82 -7.61 18.12 -10.29
N PRO A 83 -6.61 18.74 -10.94
CA PRO A 83 -5.98 19.96 -10.44
C PRO A 83 -6.96 21.12 -10.30
N GLU A 84 -7.92 21.28 -11.23
CA GLU A 84 -8.93 22.32 -11.17
C GLU A 84 -9.78 22.23 -9.89
N ALA A 85 -10.14 21.00 -9.49
CA ALA A 85 -10.89 20.78 -8.26
C ALA A 85 -10.07 21.11 -7.00
N VAL A 86 -8.73 21.02 -7.06
CA VAL A 86 -7.82 21.39 -5.98
C VAL A 86 -7.63 22.91 -5.94
N ARG A 87 -7.42 23.56 -7.11
CA ARG A 87 -7.34 25.05 -7.21
C ARG A 87 -8.57 25.73 -6.61
N ALA A 88 -9.77 25.20 -6.88
CA ALA A 88 -11.03 25.72 -6.35
C ALA A 88 -11.16 25.64 -4.82
N LEU A 89 -10.23 24.98 -4.12
CA LEU A 89 -10.20 24.86 -2.67
C LEU A 89 -9.33 25.94 -1.99
N GLY A 90 -8.73 26.86 -2.77
CA GLY A 90 -7.93 27.95 -2.24
C GLY A 90 -6.65 27.51 -1.55
N VAL A 91 -5.95 26.53 -2.12
CA VAL A 91 -4.63 26.09 -1.64
C VAL A 91 -3.51 26.96 -2.21
N ASP A 92 -2.38 27.02 -1.52
CA ASP A 92 -1.29 27.91 -1.89
C ASP A 92 -0.28 27.22 -2.83
N VAL A 93 -0.04 25.91 -2.63
CA VAL A 93 0.90 25.14 -3.45
C VAL A 93 0.24 23.86 -3.98
N ILE A 94 0.37 23.63 -5.28
CA ILE A 94 -0.14 22.43 -5.93
C ILE A 94 1.02 21.67 -6.59
N GLY A 95 1.22 20.42 -6.14
CA GLY A 95 2.13 19.47 -6.76
C GLY A 95 1.42 18.26 -7.34
N GLY A 96 2.04 17.60 -8.30
CA GLY A 96 1.55 16.36 -8.88
C GLY A 96 1.81 15.14 -8.02
N SER A 97 1.81 13.97 -8.65
CA SER A 97 2.12 12.67 -8.04
C SER A 97 3.61 12.30 -8.08
N GLY A 98 4.48 13.14 -8.59
CA GLY A 98 5.94 13.03 -8.62
C GLY A 98 6.59 14.34 -8.25
N GLY A 99 7.94 14.40 -8.23
CA GLY A 99 8.70 15.61 -7.92
C GLY A 99 8.52 16.05 -6.47
N ARG A 100 8.75 15.15 -5.52
CA ARG A 100 8.55 15.43 -4.09
C ARG A 100 9.58 16.42 -3.55
N ARG A 101 10.82 16.34 -4.05
CA ARG A 101 11.88 17.28 -3.66
C ARG A 101 11.53 18.70 -4.13
N GLU A 102 11.17 18.85 -5.39
CA GLU A 102 10.76 20.13 -5.93
C GLU A 102 9.46 20.67 -5.32
N PHE A 103 8.56 19.79 -4.89
CA PHE A 103 7.36 20.20 -4.16
C PHE A 103 7.69 20.80 -2.79
N VAL A 104 8.64 20.22 -2.06
CA VAL A 104 9.14 20.79 -0.79
C VAL A 104 9.77 22.16 -1.03
N GLU A 105 10.58 22.30 -2.07
CA GLU A 105 11.19 23.59 -2.44
C GLU A 105 10.12 24.66 -2.76
N LEU A 106 9.06 24.27 -3.51
CA LEU A 106 7.94 25.17 -3.79
C LEU A 106 7.19 25.58 -2.52
N MET A 107 7.00 24.66 -1.57
CA MET A 107 6.39 24.97 -0.28
C MET A 107 7.19 26.03 0.47
N LEU A 108 8.51 25.86 0.55
CA LEU A 108 9.40 26.82 1.23
C LEU A 108 9.39 28.18 0.55
N SER A 109 9.47 28.22 -0.79
CA SER A 109 9.39 29.46 -1.57
C SER A 109 8.04 30.17 -1.39
N ALA A 110 6.92 29.44 -1.35
CA ALA A 110 5.60 30.02 -1.12
C ALA A 110 5.44 30.60 0.30
N MET A 111 6.11 30.01 1.29
CA MET A 111 6.12 30.54 2.66
C MET A 111 6.87 31.86 2.77
N GLU A 112 7.95 32.04 2.00
CA GLU A 112 8.71 33.28 1.97
C GLU A 112 8.00 34.38 1.15
N SER A 113 7.54 34.03 -0.05
CA SER A 113 6.98 34.99 -1.01
C SER A 113 5.51 35.33 -0.80
N LYS A 114 4.78 34.48 -0.06
CA LYS A 114 3.31 34.53 0.10
C LYS A 114 2.56 34.48 -1.24
N THR A 115 3.14 33.84 -2.26
CA THR A 115 2.58 33.67 -3.60
C THR A 115 2.14 32.24 -3.84
N GLN A 116 1.04 32.08 -4.59
CA GLN A 116 0.62 30.74 -5.02
C GLN A 116 1.61 30.15 -6.05
N ALA A 117 1.87 28.86 -5.92
CA ALA A 117 2.77 28.14 -6.81
C ALA A 117 2.19 26.80 -7.25
N GLU A 118 2.47 26.41 -8.47
CA GLU A 118 2.00 25.14 -9.00
C GLU A 118 3.07 24.48 -9.87
N ARG A 119 3.24 23.17 -9.69
CA ARG A 119 4.06 22.33 -10.56
C ARG A 119 3.37 21.01 -10.85
N LEU A 120 2.79 20.92 -12.03
CA LEU A 120 2.20 19.70 -12.58
C LEU A 120 2.93 19.33 -13.87
N ASP A 121 3.31 18.10 -14.00
CA ASP A 121 3.92 17.54 -15.19
C ASP A 121 2.99 16.53 -15.88
N ASN A 122 3.32 16.15 -17.10
CA ASN A 122 2.64 15.04 -17.75
C ASN A 122 3.21 13.71 -17.27
N ALA A 123 2.49 13.04 -16.34
CA ALA A 123 2.92 11.78 -15.75
C ALA A 123 3.29 10.70 -16.80
N LEU A 124 2.64 10.67 -17.98
CA LEU A 124 2.93 9.70 -19.04
C LEU A 124 4.30 9.90 -19.70
N ARG A 125 4.93 11.08 -19.50
CA ARG A 125 6.26 11.38 -20.04
C ARG A 125 7.40 11.09 -19.07
N ARG A 126 7.11 10.74 -17.82
CA ARG A 126 8.13 10.40 -16.81
C ARG A 126 8.93 9.17 -17.24
N ARG A 127 10.24 9.20 -17.04
CA ARG A 127 11.15 8.08 -17.36
C ARG A 127 12.08 7.70 -16.24
N GLU A 128 12.32 8.59 -15.29
CA GLU A 128 13.26 8.39 -14.21
C GLU A 128 12.55 8.04 -12.90
N PHE A 129 13.15 7.16 -12.13
CA PHE A 129 12.73 6.87 -10.77
C PHE A 129 13.23 7.99 -9.84
N GLU A 130 12.34 8.59 -9.08
CA GLU A 130 12.69 9.62 -8.11
C GLU A 130 13.26 8.96 -6.85
N ILE A 131 14.56 9.18 -6.60
CA ILE A 131 15.25 8.69 -5.41
C ILE A 131 15.01 9.68 -4.27
N LEU A 132 14.23 9.24 -3.28
CA LEU A 132 13.91 10.00 -2.09
C LEU A 132 14.55 9.33 -0.86
N PRO A 133 14.79 10.08 0.24
CA PRO A 133 15.26 9.46 1.48
C PRO A 133 14.27 8.41 1.97
N ALA A 134 14.80 7.27 2.44
CA ALA A 134 13.99 6.22 3.02
C ALA A 134 13.94 6.33 4.54
N GLY A 135 12.78 6.06 5.12
CA GLY A 135 12.54 6.14 6.55
C GLY A 135 11.58 7.25 6.90
N GLY A 136 11.09 7.25 8.10
CA GLY A 136 10.15 8.22 8.65
C GLY A 136 10.54 8.60 10.06
N LEU A 137 9.55 9.06 10.82
CA LEU A 137 9.71 9.36 12.24
C LEU A 137 10.21 8.12 13.01
N GLU A 138 11.06 8.33 14.00
CA GLU A 138 11.77 7.29 14.77
C GLU A 138 10.86 6.33 15.54
N GLU A 139 9.60 6.71 15.77
CA GLU A 139 8.62 5.93 16.53
C GLU A 139 8.02 4.73 15.77
N ARG A 140 8.33 4.54 14.49
CA ARG A 140 7.77 3.44 13.69
C ARG A 140 8.67 2.22 13.70
N THR A 141 8.07 1.05 13.89
CA THR A 141 8.76 -0.25 13.89
C THR A 141 9.02 -0.77 12.48
N ARG A 142 8.15 -0.36 11.50
CA ARG A 142 8.22 -0.75 10.08
C ARG A 142 8.46 0.46 9.19
N ALA A 143 9.34 0.28 8.19
CA ALA A 143 9.61 1.28 7.16
C ALA A 143 9.13 0.81 5.78
N MET A 144 8.70 1.75 4.96
CA MET A 144 8.42 1.51 3.55
C MET A 144 9.72 1.68 2.75
N LEU A 145 10.00 0.75 1.85
CA LEU A 145 11.07 0.83 0.86
C LEU A 145 10.43 0.87 -0.53
N LYS A 146 10.29 2.05 -1.09
CA LYS A 146 9.73 2.21 -2.44
C LYS A 146 10.80 1.85 -3.47
N VAL A 147 10.54 0.81 -4.24
CA VAL A 147 11.48 0.31 -5.27
C VAL A 147 10.95 0.49 -6.69
N GLN A 148 9.68 0.85 -6.84
CA GLN A 148 9.03 0.94 -8.14
C GLN A 148 7.93 2.02 -8.12
N ASP A 149 7.71 2.70 -9.25
CA ASP A 149 6.60 3.64 -9.45
C ASP A 149 6.04 3.49 -10.87
N GLY A 150 4.77 3.92 -11.04
CA GLY A 150 4.07 3.83 -12.31
C GLY A 150 3.57 2.43 -12.65
N CYS A 151 2.67 2.34 -13.65
CA CYS A 151 2.07 1.08 -14.10
C CYS A 151 1.58 1.21 -15.55
N VAL A 152 1.77 0.15 -16.35
CA VAL A 152 1.34 0.09 -17.77
C VAL A 152 0.28 -0.98 -18.02
N ASN A 153 -0.39 -1.48 -16.98
CA ASN A 153 -1.44 -2.50 -17.12
C ASN A 153 -2.74 -1.94 -17.71
N PHE A 154 -3.03 -0.66 -17.49
CA PHE A 154 -4.24 0.02 -18.00
C PHE A 154 -5.51 -0.77 -17.77
N CYS A 155 -5.64 -1.36 -16.55
CA CYS A 155 -6.89 -1.99 -16.12
C CYS A 155 -8.05 -1.02 -16.30
N SER A 156 -9.20 -1.51 -16.77
CA SER A 156 -10.30 -0.64 -17.23
C SER A 156 -10.89 0.28 -16.15
N TYR A 157 -10.69 -0.03 -14.89
CA TYR A 157 -11.16 0.76 -13.73
C TYR A 157 -10.09 1.68 -13.13
N CYS A 158 -8.83 1.57 -13.57
CA CYS A 158 -7.70 2.13 -12.84
C CYS A 158 -7.22 3.45 -13.43
N ILE A 159 -7.13 4.48 -12.58
CA ILE A 159 -6.62 5.80 -12.95
C ILE A 159 -5.09 5.92 -12.82
N ILE A 160 -4.46 4.96 -12.17
CA ILE A 160 -3.03 5.03 -11.80
C ILE A 160 -2.08 5.20 -13.00
N PRO A 161 -2.24 4.50 -14.14
CA PRO A 161 -1.38 4.74 -15.29
C PRO A 161 -1.36 6.21 -15.75
N TYR A 162 -2.48 6.90 -15.64
CA TYR A 162 -2.64 8.30 -16.06
C TYR A 162 -2.10 9.29 -15.03
N THR A 163 -2.08 8.90 -13.75
CA THR A 163 -1.59 9.77 -12.66
C THR A 163 -0.13 9.53 -12.31
N ARG A 164 0.36 8.30 -12.43
CA ARG A 164 1.73 7.92 -12.05
C ARG A 164 2.64 7.68 -13.26
N GLY A 165 2.06 7.43 -14.43
CA GLY A 165 2.80 7.20 -15.68
C GLY A 165 3.41 5.80 -15.81
N PRO A 166 4.40 5.62 -16.71
CA PRO A 166 5.02 4.34 -17.00
C PRO A 166 5.84 3.80 -15.82
N VAL A 167 6.22 2.53 -15.93
CA VAL A 167 7.09 1.85 -14.97
C VAL A 167 8.42 2.58 -14.84
N ARG A 168 8.84 2.78 -13.61
CA ARG A 168 10.15 3.31 -13.23
C ARG A 168 10.63 2.54 -12.00
N SER A 169 11.83 2.00 -12.10
CA SER A 169 12.40 1.09 -11.10
C SER A 169 13.61 1.73 -10.41
N ALA A 170 13.71 1.56 -9.11
CA ALA A 170 14.94 1.89 -8.38
C ALA A 170 16.06 0.94 -8.81
N PRO A 171 17.28 1.41 -9.04
CA PRO A 171 18.46 0.53 -9.15
C PRO A 171 18.64 -0.34 -7.91
N VAL A 172 19.19 -1.54 -8.08
CA VAL A 172 19.37 -2.51 -6.96
C VAL A 172 20.25 -1.93 -5.86
N ASP A 173 21.35 -1.29 -6.22
CA ASP A 173 22.29 -0.68 -5.29
C ASP A 173 21.64 0.43 -4.45
N VAL A 174 20.77 1.24 -5.05
CA VAL A 174 19.97 2.24 -4.33
C VAL A 174 19.02 1.58 -3.34
N ALA A 175 18.29 0.55 -3.76
CA ALA A 175 17.36 -0.16 -2.88
C ALA A 175 18.10 -0.83 -1.69
N VAL A 176 19.25 -1.46 -1.96
CA VAL A 176 20.12 -2.08 -0.94
C VAL A 176 20.67 -1.04 0.03
N SER A 177 21.20 0.07 -0.48
CA SER A 177 21.71 1.17 0.36
C SER A 177 20.65 1.75 1.28
N GLN A 178 19.44 1.97 0.76
CA GLN A 178 18.30 2.43 1.55
C GLN A 178 17.88 1.39 2.60
N ALA A 179 17.81 0.11 2.25
CA ALA A 179 17.48 -0.95 3.21
C ALA A 179 18.50 -1.00 4.37
N GLN A 180 19.79 -0.89 4.07
CA GLN A 180 20.85 -0.83 5.07
C GLN A 180 20.75 0.43 5.95
N ALA A 181 20.40 1.57 5.38
CA ALA A 181 20.17 2.80 6.14
C ALA A 181 19.01 2.64 7.13
N LEU A 182 17.91 2.01 6.71
CA LEU A 182 16.78 1.68 7.59
C LEU A 182 17.17 0.72 8.71
N ALA A 183 18.00 -0.29 8.41
CA ALA A 183 18.53 -1.21 9.41
C ALA A 183 19.36 -0.47 10.49
N ARG A 184 20.25 0.42 10.08
CA ARG A 184 21.07 1.24 11.01
C ARG A 184 20.22 2.16 11.89
N ARG A 185 19.05 2.59 11.41
CA ARG A 185 18.08 3.43 12.17
C ARG A 185 17.21 2.63 13.14
N GLY A 186 17.41 1.31 13.26
CA GLY A 186 16.73 0.48 14.25
C GLY A 186 15.36 -0.05 13.85
N TYR A 187 14.93 0.11 12.60
CA TYR A 187 13.73 -0.55 12.09
C TYR A 187 13.86 -2.07 12.17
N ARG A 188 12.76 -2.76 12.38
CA ARG A 188 12.70 -4.23 12.51
C ARG A 188 12.07 -4.92 11.31
N GLU A 189 11.29 -4.19 10.52
CA GLU A 189 10.67 -4.70 9.29
C GLU A 189 10.75 -3.66 8.17
N ILE A 190 11.03 -4.11 6.96
CA ILE A 190 10.96 -3.33 5.73
C ILE A 190 9.83 -3.89 4.88
N VAL A 191 8.96 -3.00 4.39
CA VAL A 191 7.94 -3.34 3.40
C VAL A 191 8.39 -2.85 2.03
N VAL A 192 8.84 -3.76 1.18
CA VAL A 192 9.20 -3.47 -0.23
C VAL A 192 7.91 -3.10 -0.96
N THR A 193 7.82 -1.88 -1.42
CA THR A 193 6.59 -1.33 -1.99
C THR A 193 6.80 -0.64 -3.33
N GLY A 194 5.72 -0.45 -4.05
CA GLY A 194 5.62 0.24 -5.32
C GLY A 194 4.17 0.32 -5.75
N ILE A 195 3.94 0.84 -6.93
CA ILE A 195 2.61 0.84 -7.55
C ILE A 195 2.27 -0.57 -8.08
N GLU A 196 3.26 -1.24 -8.65
CA GLU A 196 3.17 -2.62 -9.14
C GLU A 196 4.57 -3.23 -9.14
N ILE A 197 4.99 -3.77 -7.99
CA ILE A 197 6.37 -4.22 -7.79
C ILE A 197 6.76 -5.41 -8.69
N ALA A 198 5.80 -6.17 -9.20
CA ALA A 198 6.06 -7.26 -10.14
C ALA A 198 6.60 -6.77 -11.49
N SER A 199 6.42 -5.49 -11.82
CA SER A 199 6.99 -4.87 -13.02
C SER A 199 8.36 -4.22 -12.79
N TRP A 200 8.91 -4.30 -11.58
CA TRP A 200 10.24 -3.80 -11.30
C TRP A 200 11.28 -4.45 -12.23
N GLY A 201 12.20 -3.66 -12.71
CA GLY A 201 13.25 -4.08 -13.63
C GLY A 201 12.87 -3.99 -15.11
N ALA A 202 11.58 -3.89 -15.45
CA ALA A 202 11.16 -3.89 -16.86
C ALA A 202 11.72 -2.71 -17.69
N ASP A 203 12.04 -1.60 -17.03
CA ASP A 203 12.64 -0.38 -17.60
C ASP A 203 14.17 -0.30 -17.40
N LEU A 204 14.75 -1.20 -16.62
CA LEU A 204 16.19 -1.23 -16.36
C LEU A 204 16.96 -1.98 -17.47
N PRO A 205 18.25 -1.66 -17.70
CA PRO A 205 19.12 -2.42 -18.58
C PRO A 205 19.17 -3.90 -18.18
N GLY A 206 19.10 -4.80 -19.16
CA GLY A 206 19.09 -6.25 -18.92
C GLY A 206 17.76 -6.79 -18.37
N LYS A 207 16.82 -5.95 -18.02
CA LYS A 207 15.48 -6.31 -17.48
C LYS A 207 15.57 -7.36 -16.37
N PRO A 208 16.28 -7.06 -15.26
CA PRO A 208 16.42 -8.01 -14.16
C PRO A 208 15.05 -8.37 -13.57
N ALA A 209 14.93 -9.58 -13.04
CA ALA A 209 13.70 -10.02 -12.39
C ALA A 209 13.58 -9.42 -10.98
N VAL A 210 12.37 -9.17 -10.51
CA VAL A 210 12.15 -8.65 -9.15
C VAL A 210 12.68 -9.62 -8.07
N THR A 211 12.81 -10.91 -8.36
CA THR A 211 13.46 -11.88 -7.46
C THR A 211 14.90 -11.51 -7.14
N GLU A 212 15.63 -10.95 -8.12
CA GLU A 212 17.03 -10.49 -7.91
C GLU A 212 17.08 -9.32 -6.92
N LEU A 213 16.14 -8.38 -7.04
CA LEU A 213 16.01 -7.29 -6.07
C LEU A 213 15.68 -7.81 -4.67
N ILE A 214 14.71 -8.74 -4.56
CA ILE A 214 14.28 -9.30 -3.26
C ILE A 214 15.44 -10.02 -2.60
N GLU A 215 16.18 -10.85 -3.35
CA GLU A 215 17.38 -11.54 -2.85
C GLU A 215 18.45 -10.57 -2.38
N ALA A 216 18.74 -9.53 -3.19
CA ALA A 216 19.74 -8.51 -2.83
C ALA A 216 19.36 -7.76 -1.54
N VAL A 217 18.11 -7.33 -1.41
CA VAL A 217 17.61 -6.65 -0.21
C VAL A 217 17.65 -7.57 1.00
N CYS A 218 17.11 -8.80 0.90
CA CYS A 218 17.08 -9.74 2.02
C CYS A 218 18.50 -10.09 2.50
N THR A 219 19.43 -10.32 1.58
CA THR A 219 20.83 -10.62 1.89
C THR A 219 21.54 -9.45 2.56
N ALA A 220 21.24 -8.23 2.15
CA ALA A 220 21.87 -7.02 2.69
C ALA A 220 21.43 -6.67 4.12
N VAL A 221 20.25 -7.15 4.55
CA VAL A 221 19.67 -6.86 5.87
C VAL A 221 19.14 -8.11 6.57
N PRO A 222 19.99 -9.10 6.87
CA PRO A 222 19.56 -10.42 7.38
C PRO A 222 18.84 -10.35 8.74
N ALA A 223 19.07 -9.30 9.51
CA ALA A 223 18.44 -9.09 10.82
C ALA A 223 17.05 -8.44 10.75
N LEU A 224 16.64 -7.93 9.59
CA LEU A 224 15.34 -7.31 9.39
C LEU A 224 14.38 -8.27 8.70
N ARG A 225 13.11 -8.21 9.08
CA ARG A 225 12.05 -8.83 8.27
C ARG A 225 11.85 -8.03 6.99
N VAL A 226 11.70 -8.73 5.88
CA VAL A 226 11.39 -8.15 4.58
C VAL A 226 10.02 -8.66 4.15
N ARG A 227 9.08 -7.75 3.98
CA ARG A 227 7.72 -8.04 3.51
C ARG A 227 7.54 -7.48 2.13
N LEU A 228 6.83 -8.20 1.27
CA LEU A 228 6.48 -7.74 -0.06
C LEU A 228 5.15 -6.98 -0.05
N GLY A 229 5.07 -5.93 -0.82
CA GLY A 229 3.82 -5.26 -1.16
C GLY A 229 2.99 -6.10 -2.14
N SER A 230 2.00 -5.46 -2.79
CA SER A 230 1.10 -6.15 -3.72
C SER A 230 1.82 -6.68 -4.95
N LEU A 231 1.51 -7.94 -5.27
CA LEU A 231 2.05 -8.67 -6.41
C LEU A 231 0.96 -8.91 -7.46
N GLU A 232 1.35 -8.84 -8.71
CA GLU A 232 0.54 -9.34 -9.81
C GLU A 232 0.74 -10.86 -9.93
N PRO A 233 -0.34 -11.66 -10.07
CA PRO A 233 -0.25 -13.12 -9.92
C PRO A 233 0.74 -13.81 -10.85
N ARG A 234 0.94 -13.31 -12.07
CA ARG A 234 1.82 -13.96 -13.07
C ARG A 234 3.29 -13.97 -12.67
N ILE A 235 3.71 -13.14 -11.69
CA ILE A 235 5.10 -13.19 -11.22
C ILE A 235 5.40 -14.46 -10.41
N VAL A 236 4.35 -15.06 -9.82
CA VAL A 236 4.48 -16.29 -9.06
C VAL A 236 4.69 -17.45 -10.03
N THR A 237 5.96 -17.69 -10.35
CA THR A 237 6.44 -18.79 -11.19
C THR A 237 7.14 -19.85 -10.33
N GLU A 238 7.44 -21.02 -10.90
CA GLU A 238 8.23 -22.04 -10.20
C GLU A 238 9.61 -21.49 -9.79
N ASP A 239 10.25 -20.66 -10.64
CA ASP A 239 11.55 -20.03 -10.32
C ASP A 239 11.43 -19.05 -9.15
N PHE A 240 10.41 -18.18 -9.16
CA PHE A 240 10.12 -17.28 -8.06
C PHE A 240 9.97 -18.06 -6.74
N CYS A 241 9.14 -19.11 -6.76
CA CYS A 241 8.86 -19.91 -5.58
C CYS A 241 10.05 -20.77 -5.12
N ARG A 242 10.93 -21.20 -6.02
CA ARG A 242 12.13 -21.96 -5.69
C ARG A 242 13.22 -21.11 -5.02
N ARG A 243 13.33 -19.85 -5.40
CA ARG A 243 14.38 -18.91 -4.93
C ARG A 243 14.07 -18.34 -3.55
N LEU A 244 12.85 -17.85 -3.35
CA LEU A 244 12.49 -17.07 -2.17
C LEU A 244 12.48 -17.83 -0.82
N PRO A 245 12.15 -19.13 -0.70
CA PRO A 245 12.22 -19.85 0.58
C PRO A 245 13.62 -19.94 1.19
N ARG A 246 14.65 -19.62 0.40
CA ARG A 246 16.05 -19.58 0.86
C ARG A 246 16.38 -18.32 1.66
N LEU A 247 15.46 -17.37 1.74
CA LEU A 247 15.61 -16.08 2.42
C LEU A 247 14.89 -16.13 3.76
N PRO A 248 15.62 -16.42 4.87
CA PRO A 248 14.98 -16.68 6.18
C PRO A 248 14.30 -15.47 6.79
N ASN A 249 14.63 -14.27 6.34
CA ASN A 249 14.05 -13.02 6.78
C ASN A 249 12.91 -12.50 5.88
N LEU A 250 12.56 -13.22 4.80
CA LEU A 250 11.39 -12.90 3.99
C LEU A 250 10.12 -13.34 4.72
N CYS A 251 9.18 -12.44 4.90
CA CYS A 251 7.89 -12.76 5.50
C CYS A 251 7.05 -13.65 4.55
N PRO A 252 6.54 -14.81 5.00
CA PRO A 252 5.71 -15.70 4.18
C PRO A 252 4.26 -15.16 4.08
N GLN A 253 4.13 -13.94 3.61
CA GLN A 253 2.85 -13.28 3.35
C GLN A 253 2.89 -12.68 1.94
N PHE A 254 1.92 -13.06 1.10
CA PHE A 254 1.85 -12.67 -0.29
C PHE A 254 0.49 -12.06 -0.60
N HIS A 255 0.48 -10.78 -0.89
CA HIS A 255 -0.72 -10.10 -1.34
C HIS A 255 -0.81 -10.18 -2.87
N LEU A 256 -1.69 -11.07 -3.38
CA LEU A 256 -1.92 -11.25 -4.82
C LEU A 256 -3.17 -10.51 -5.26
N SER A 257 -3.04 -9.51 -6.13
CA SER A 257 -4.15 -8.68 -6.60
C SER A 257 -5.10 -9.47 -7.53
N MET A 258 -6.16 -10.09 -6.98
CA MET A 258 -7.14 -10.89 -7.73
C MET A 258 -8.15 -10.03 -8.51
N GLN A 259 -8.75 -9.09 -7.83
CA GLN A 259 -9.80 -8.16 -8.28
C GLN A 259 -11.17 -8.81 -8.57
N SER A 260 -11.25 -9.99 -9.18
CA SER A 260 -12.46 -10.78 -9.38
C SER A 260 -12.13 -12.27 -9.47
N GLY A 261 -13.05 -13.12 -9.06
CA GLY A 261 -12.97 -14.57 -9.21
C GLY A 261 -13.76 -15.12 -10.41
N CYS A 262 -14.09 -14.28 -11.39
CA CYS A 262 -14.81 -14.68 -12.61
C CYS A 262 -14.08 -14.19 -13.86
N ASP A 263 -13.82 -15.08 -14.81
CA ASP A 263 -12.99 -14.79 -16.00
C ASP A 263 -13.61 -13.73 -16.90
N THR A 264 -14.92 -13.73 -17.09
CA THR A 264 -15.59 -12.71 -17.92
C THR A 264 -15.51 -11.33 -17.28
N VAL A 265 -15.52 -11.23 -15.95
CA VAL A 265 -15.31 -9.97 -15.21
C VAL A 265 -13.85 -9.55 -15.34
N LEU A 266 -12.89 -10.46 -15.17
CA LEU A 266 -11.45 -10.19 -15.34
C LEU A 266 -11.13 -9.67 -16.75
N GLN A 267 -11.76 -10.23 -17.79
CA GLN A 267 -11.63 -9.75 -19.17
C GLN A 267 -12.17 -8.31 -19.32
N ARG A 268 -13.36 -8.00 -18.76
CA ARG A 268 -13.90 -6.63 -18.75
C ARG A 268 -13.00 -5.67 -17.95
N MET A 269 -12.36 -6.14 -16.88
CA MET A 269 -11.37 -5.42 -16.11
C MET A 269 -10.03 -5.23 -16.86
N ARG A 270 -9.84 -5.89 -18.01
CA ARG A 270 -8.58 -5.97 -18.78
C ARG A 270 -7.42 -6.53 -17.95
N ARG A 271 -7.71 -7.56 -17.11
CA ARG A 271 -6.67 -8.29 -16.42
C ARG A 271 -5.95 -9.23 -17.40
N LYS A 272 -4.66 -9.45 -17.14
CA LYS A 272 -3.78 -10.25 -18.01
C LYS A 272 -3.63 -11.70 -17.53
N TYR A 273 -4.51 -12.15 -16.68
CA TYR A 273 -4.62 -13.50 -16.15
C TYR A 273 -6.11 -13.87 -16.00
N ASP A 274 -6.37 -15.15 -15.94
CA ASP A 274 -7.65 -15.76 -15.62
C ASP A 274 -7.64 -16.41 -14.22
N THR A 275 -8.76 -16.97 -13.81
CA THR A 275 -8.90 -17.64 -12.52
C THR A 275 -8.01 -18.88 -12.43
N ALA A 276 -7.79 -19.61 -13.52
CA ALA A 276 -6.92 -20.80 -13.54
C ALA A 276 -5.48 -20.41 -13.25
N ARG A 277 -4.93 -19.39 -13.94
CA ARG A 277 -3.57 -18.87 -13.69
C ARG A 277 -3.41 -18.28 -12.29
N TYR A 278 -4.46 -17.60 -11.79
CA TYR A 278 -4.45 -17.09 -10.42
C TYR A 278 -4.36 -18.22 -9.40
N PHE A 279 -5.20 -19.25 -9.54
CA PHE A 279 -5.22 -20.41 -8.64
C PHE A 279 -3.91 -21.19 -8.67
N GLU A 280 -3.29 -21.34 -9.85
CA GLU A 280 -1.95 -21.91 -9.99
C GLU A 280 -0.93 -21.17 -9.13
N SER A 281 -0.97 -19.82 -9.12
CA SER A 281 -0.09 -19.01 -8.28
C SER A 281 -0.30 -19.29 -6.79
N VAL A 282 -1.55 -19.42 -6.33
CA VAL A 282 -1.88 -19.78 -4.94
C VAL A 282 -1.33 -21.16 -4.59
N CYS A 283 -1.51 -22.13 -5.47
CA CYS A 283 -0.98 -23.50 -5.29
C CYS A 283 0.55 -23.54 -5.24
N LEU A 284 1.22 -22.80 -6.12
CA LEU A 284 2.69 -22.69 -6.11
C LEU A 284 3.20 -22.08 -4.81
N LEU A 285 2.59 -21.00 -4.33
CA LEU A 285 3.00 -20.39 -3.05
C LEU A 285 2.84 -21.38 -1.90
N ARG A 286 1.72 -22.09 -1.79
CA ARG A 286 1.49 -23.08 -0.72
C ARG A 286 2.40 -24.29 -0.82
N LYS A 287 2.78 -24.72 -2.02
CA LYS A 287 3.74 -25.80 -2.22
C LYS A 287 5.11 -25.46 -1.62
N TRP A 288 5.55 -24.22 -1.79
CA TRP A 288 6.89 -23.78 -1.39
C TRP A 288 6.94 -23.06 -0.04
N PHE A 289 5.81 -22.52 0.41
CA PHE A 289 5.60 -21.85 1.69
C PHE A 289 4.33 -22.42 2.33
N PRO A 290 4.36 -23.61 2.94
CA PRO A 290 3.16 -24.30 3.41
C PRO A 290 2.26 -23.47 4.32
N ASP A 291 2.85 -22.65 5.20
CA ASP A 291 2.13 -21.84 6.19
C ASP A 291 1.94 -20.37 5.74
N CYS A 292 2.14 -20.08 4.46
CA CYS A 292 2.04 -18.69 3.99
C CYS A 292 0.63 -18.13 4.09
N ALA A 293 0.56 -16.85 4.41
CA ALA A 293 -0.67 -16.06 4.28
C ALA A 293 -0.79 -15.54 2.84
N VAL A 294 -1.79 -15.99 2.11
CA VAL A 294 -2.18 -15.40 0.83
C VAL A 294 -3.33 -14.44 1.10
N THR A 295 -3.13 -13.15 0.74
CA THR A 295 -4.13 -12.10 0.90
C THR A 295 -4.47 -11.48 -0.45
N THR A 296 -5.63 -10.83 -0.58
CA THR A 296 -6.07 -10.26 -1.87
C THR A 296 -7.05 -9.11 -1.73
N ASP A 297 -7.22 -8.39 -2.85
CA ASP A 297 -8.30 -7.42 -3.05
C ASP A 297 -9.36 -7.98 -4.00
N MET A 298 -10.65 -7.66 -3.75
CA MET A 298 -11.76 -7.96 -4.63
C MET A 298 -12.63 -6.73 -4.86
N ILE A 299 -12.95 -6.45 -6.12
CA ILE A 299 -13.92 -5.43 -6.52
C ILE A 299 -15.24 -6.12 -6.84
N VAL A 300 -16.29 -5.76 -6.11
CA VAL A 300 -17.65 -6.26 -6.34
C VAL A 300 -18.52 -5.25 -7.09
N ALA A 301 -19.56 -5.72 -7.73
CA ALA A 301 -20.49 -4.91 -8.53
C ALA A 301 -19.77 -4.10 -9.61
N PHE A 302 -18.82 -4.75 -10.30
CA PHE A 302 -18.19 -4.20 -11.49
C PHE A 302 -19.25 -4.00 -12.60
N PRO A 303 -19.12 -2.99 -13.49
CA PRO A 303 -20.14 -2.76 -14.52
C PRO A 303 -20.47 -4.02 -15.32
N GLY A 304 -21.77 -4.35 -15.38
CA GLY A 304 -22.29 -5.52 -16.06
C GLY A 304 -22.02 -6.86 -15.36
N GLU A 305 -21.54 -6.88 -14.12
CA GLU A 305 -21.37 -8.13 -13.35
C GLU A 305 -22.74 -8.71 -13.00
N THR A 306 -23.05 -9.94 -13.49
CA THR A 306 -24.31 -10.62 -13.21
C THR A 306 -24.31 -11.31 -11.83
N GLU A 307 -25.46 -11.85 -11.41
CA GLU A 307 -25.54 -12.63 -10.15
C GLU A 307 -24.75 -13.94 -10.27
N GLU A 308 -24.77 -14.57 -11.45
CA GLU A 308 -24.02 -15.80 -11.73
C GLU A 308 -22.51 -15.55 -11.68
N GLU A 309 -22.02 -14.43 -12.26
CA GLU A 309 -20.63 -14.05 -12.23
C GLU A 309 -20.16 -13.72 -10.80
N PHE A 310 -21.00 -13.06 -10.02
CA PHE A 310 -20.74 -12.81 -8.62
C PHE A 310 -20.70 -14.10 -7.79
N ALA A 311 -21.66 -15.04 -8.03
CA ALA A 311 -21.66 -16.34 -7.38
C ALA A 311 -20.41 -17.17 -7.73
N GLN A 312 -19.94 -17.14 -8.99
CA GLN A 312 -18.67 -17.75 -9.40
C GLN A 312 -17.50 -17.16 -8.64
N SER A 313 -17.46 -15.83 -8.48
CA SER A 313 -16.43 -15.16 -7.71
C SER A 313 -16.40 -15.58 -6.25
N LEU A 314 -17.57 -15.73 -5.60
CA LEU A 314 -17.66 -16.24 -4.22
C LEU A 314 -17.19 -17.70 -4.10
N ALA A 315 -17.53 -18.54 -5.06
CA ALA A 315 -17.04 -19.93 -5.08
C ALA A 315 -15.52 -19.98 -5.28
N PHE A 316 -14.98 -19.12 -6.14
CA PHE A 316 -13.55 -19.06 -6.40
C PHE A 316 -12.73 -18.59 -5.20
N ILE A 317 -13.17 -17.56 -4.46
CA ILE A 317 -12.46 -17.11 -3.26
C ILE A 317 -12.43 -18.20 -2.18
N ARG A 318 -13.54 -18.95 -1.99
CA ARG A 318 -13.53 -20.12 -1.08
C ARG A 318 -12.54 -21.19 -1.52
N LYS A 319 -12.45 -21.47 -2.82
CA LYS A 319 -11.46 -22.40 -3.38
C LYS A 319 -10.02 -21.96 -3.10
N CYS A 320 -9.76 -20.65 -3.18
CA CYS A 320 -8.44 -20.09 -2.89
C CYS A 320 -8.10 -20.12 -1.41
N GLY A 321 -9.06 -19.90 -0.50
CA GLY A 321 -8.85 -19.94 0.95
C GLY A 321 -7.88 -18.87 1.43
N PHE A 322 -8.26 -17.59 1.34
CA PHE A 322 -7.41 -16.46 1.70
C PHE A 322 -7.29 -16.27 3.22
N ALA A 323 -6.11 -15.84 3.68
CA ALA A 323 -5.88 -15.45 5.07
C ALA A 323 -6.58 -14.12 5.41
N GLU A 324 -6.67 -13.22 4.42
CA GLU A 324 -7.33 -11.91 4.54
C GLU A 324 -7.75 -11.41 3.17
N MET A 325 -8.84 -10.67 3.11
CA MET A 325 -9.32 -10.04 1.86
C MET A 325 -9.81 -8.62 2.14
N HIS A 326 -9.52 -7.72 1.20
CA HIS A 326 -10.13 -6.39 1.18
C HIS A 326 -11.20 -6.35 0.07
N ILE A 327 -12.44 -6.07 0.46
CA ILE A 327 -13.58 -6.02 -0.43
C ILE A 327 -13.95 -4.56 -0.72
N PHE A 328 -13.96 -4.19 -2.00
CA PHE A 328 -14.30 -2.85 -2.45
C PHE A 328 -15.50 -2.88 -3.41
N PRO A 329 -16.55 -2.08 -3.16
CA PRO A 329 -17.54 -1.85 -4.21
C PRO A 329 -16.89 -1.05 -5.34
N TYR A 330 -17.22 -1.41 -6.60
CA TYR A 330 -16.72 -0.66 -7.75
C TYR A 330 -17.03 0.85 -7.61
N SER A 331 -16.00 1.65 -7.75
CA SER A 331 -16.05 3.11 -7.67
C SER A 331 -15.76 3.71 -9.04
N ARG A 332 -16.75 4.42 -9.61
CA ARG A 332 -16.58 5.12 -10.89
C ARG A 332 -15.44 6.13 -10.82
N ARG A 333 -14.59 6.10 -11.85
CA ARG A 333 -13.46 7.02 -11.97
C ARG A 333 -13.51 7.71 -13.33
N PRO A 334 -13.83 9.02 -13.37
CA PRO A 334 -13.77 9.78 -14.61
C PRO A 334 -12.42 9.63 -15.33
N GLY A 335 -12.47 9.45 -16.63
CA GLY A 335 -11.28 9.22 -17.45
C GLY A 335 -10.84 7.76 -17.59
N THR A 336 -11.48 6.81 -16.88
CA THR A 336 -11.24 5.37 -17.05
C THR A 336 -12.25 4.73 -18.00
N PRO A 337 -11.88 3.66 -18.74
CA PRO A 337 -12.83 2.96 -19.60
C PRO A 337 -14.09 2.44 -18.86
N ALA A 338 -13.93 1.90 -17.65
CA ALA A 338 -15.03 1.35 -16.88
C ALA A 338 -16.07 2.40 -16.43
N ASP A 339 -15.69 3.68 -16.35
CA ASP A 339 -16.62 4.76 -16.05
C ASP A 339 -17.74 4.88 -17.10
N LYS A 340 -17.44 4.54 -18.36
CA LYS A 340 -18.35 4.63 -19.50
C LYS A 340 -19.02 3.31 -19.85
N MET A 341 -18.71 2.22 -19.16
CA MET A 341 -19.32 0.92 -19.41
C MET A 341 -20.81 0.90 -19.02
N PRO A 342 -21.68 0.24 -19.80
CA PRO A 342 -23.08 0.01 -19.42
C PRO A 342 -23.17 -0.93 -18.21
N GLY A 343 -24.37 -1.05 -17.64
CA GLY A 343 -24.62 -1.98 -16.53
C GLY A 343 -24.01 -1.50 -15.20
N GLN A 344 -23.95 -0.20 -14.97
CA GLN A 344 -23.54 0.38 -13.69
C GLN A 344 -24.55 -0.01 -12.59
N HIS A 345 -24.04 -0.61 -11.51
CA HIS A 345 -24.88 -1.02 -10.38
C HIS A 345 -25.19 0.14 -9.45
N ASN A 346 -26.38 0.11 -8.86
CA ASN A 346 -26.78 1.05 -7.81
C ASN A 346 -26.13 0.69 -6.45
N ASN A 347 -26.28 1.56 -5.46
CA ASN A 347 -25.66 1.37 -4.15
C ASN A 347 -26.22 0.13 -3.41
N ALA A 348 -27.51 -0.19 -3.56
CA ALA A 348 -28.10 -1.35 -2.89
C ALA A 348 -27.44 -2.67 -3.34
N VAL A 349 -27.21 -2.84 -4.64
CA VAL A 349 -26.49 -4.01 -5.19
C VAL A 349 -25.03 -4.03 -4.68
N LYS A 350 -24.35 -2.88 -4.71
CA LYS A 350 -22.97 -2.76 -4.21
C LYS A 350 -22.84 -3.16 -2.74
N GLU A 351 -23.75 -2.68 -1.90
CA GLU A 351 -23.77 -2.99 -0.47
C GLU A 351 -24.11 -4.47 -0.22
N ALA A 352 -25.09 -5.02 -0.94
CA ALA A 352 -25.47 -6.43 -0.80
C ALA A 352 -24.30 -7.35 -1.16
N ARG A 353 -23.65 -7.11 -2.31
CA ARG A 353 -22.50 -7.90 -2.76
C ARG A 353 -21.30 -7.72 -1.84
N SER A 354 -21.04 -6.49 -1.36
CA SER A 354 -19.96 -6.26 -0.39
C SER A 354 -20.19 -7.06 0.89
N ARG A 355 -21.40 -7.03 1.48
CA ARG A 355 -21.71 -7.79 2.69
C ARG A 355 -21.53 -9.30 2.48
N ALA A 356 -22.03 -9.83 1.35
CA ALA A 356 -21.88 -11.25 1.05
C ALA A 356 -20.40 -11.68 0.88
N ALA A 357 -19.60 -10.87 0.19
CA ALA A 357 -18.17 -11.16 0.01
C ALA A 357 -17.39 -11.01 1.32
N ILE A 358 -17.72 -10.01 2.14
CA ILE A 358 -17.09 -9.80 3.47
C ILE A 358 -17.37 -11.01 4.37
N ALA A 359 -18.61 -11.53 4.42
CA ALA A 359 -18.94 -12.68 5.23
C ALA A 359 -18.09 -13.91 4.86
N VAL A 360 -17.86 -14.14 3.55
CA VAL A 360 -16.97 -15.22 3.08
C VAL A 360 -15.51 -14.95 3.45
N ALA A 361 -15.06 -13.71 3.34
CA ALA A 361 -13.71 -13.33 3.72
C ALA A 361 -13.44 -13.53 5.22
N GLU A 362 -14.40 -13.17 6.08
CA GLU A 362 -14.32 -13.38 7.54
C GLU A 362 -14.30 -14.86 7.90
N GLU A 363 -15.13 -15.70 7.24
CA GLU A 363 -15.09 -17.15 7.40
C GLU A 363 -13.70 -17.73 7.12
N MET A 364 -13.10 -17.35 6.00
CA MET A 364 -11.76 -17.82 5.61
C MET A 364 -10.66 -17.29 6.54
N SER A 365 -10.72 -16.00 6.88
CA SER A 365 -9.74 -15.39 7.79
C SER A 365 -9.76 -16.04 9.17
N ARG A 366 -10.95 -16.31 9.69
CA ARG A 366 -11.12 -17.04 10.95
C ARG A 366 -10.52 -18.44 10.88
N ALA A 367 -10.81 -19.21 9.85
CA ALA A 367 -10.25 -20.55 9.64
C ALA A 367 -8.71 -20.53 9.60
N TYR A 368 -8.13 -19.53 8.91
CA TYR A 368 -6.68 -19.33 8.85
C TYR A 368 -6.10 -19.02 10.24
N GLN A 369 -6.75 -18.14 11.00
CA GLN A 369 -6.31 -17.77 12.35
C GLN A 369 -6.44 -18.95 13.34
N GLU A 370 -7.53 -19.72 13.27
CA GLU A 370 -7.75 -20.93 14.10
C GLU A 370 -6.64 -21.97 13.86
N ALA A 371 -6.18 -22.13 12.62
CA ALA A 371 -5.07 -23.03 12.29
C ALA A 371 -3.72 -22.63 12.90
N LEU A 372 -3.57 -21.36 13.33
CA LEU A 372 -2.35 -20.88 14.00
C LEU A 372 -2.36 -21.14 15.52
N ILE A 373 -3.48 -21.54 16.12
CA ILE A 373 -3.59 -21.79 17.57
C ILE A 373 -2.68 -22.98 17.95
N GLY A 374 -1.90 -22.80 19.01
CA GLY A 374 -0.88 -23.76 19.45
C GLY A 374 0.49 -23.59 18.78
N SER A 375 0.60 -22.82 17.69
CA SER A 375 1.88 -22.53 17.07
C SER A 375 2.67 -21.46 17.82
N VAL A 376 3.97 -21.37 17.57
CA VAL A 376 4.83 -20.27 18.06
C VAL A 376 5.13 -19.32 16.92
N GLN A 377 4.72 -18.07 17.07
CA GLN A 377 4.92 -17.02 16.10
C GLN A 377 5.98 -16.00 16.55
N SER A 378 6.78 -15.51 15.60
CA SER A 378 7.72 -14.41 15.84
C SER A 378 6.97 -13.08 15.63
N VAL A 379 6.57 -12.40 16.70
CA VAL A 379 5.72 -11.20 16.64
C VAL A 379 6.58 -9.93 16.77
N LEU A 380 6.43 -8.98 15.85
CA LEU A 380 6.96 -7.62 15.99
C LEU A 380 5.90 -6.77 16.67
N PHE A 381 6.19 -6.31 17.87
CA PHE A 381 5.29 -5.46 18.65
C PHE A 381 5.44 -3.98 18.28
N GLU A 382 4.32 -3.30 18.15
CA GLU A 382 4.21 -1.94 17.60
C GLU A 382 3.54 -0.98 18.56
N ASP A 383 2.32 -1.26 18.97
CA ASP A 383 1.47 -0.36 19.74
C ASP A 383 0.87 -1.05 20.96
N MET A 384 0.11 -0.29 21.75
CA MET A 384 -0.76 -0.80 22.80
C MET A 384 -2.23 -0.52 22.48
N GLU A 385 -3.08 -1.52 22.71
CA GLU A 385 -4.54 -1.42 22.57
C GLU A 385 -5.20 -2.12 23.77
N ASP A 386 -6.05 -1.39 24.50
CA ASP A 386 -6.76 -1.90 25.69
C ASP A 386 -5.86 -2.57 26.74
N GLY A 387 -4.66 -2.04 26.94
CA GLY A 387 -3.70 -2.56 27.94
C GLY A 387 -2.91 -3.80 27.47
N LEU A 388 -3.08 -4.23 26.22
CA LEU A 388 -2.30 -5.29 25.59
C LEU A 388 -1.36 -4.71 24.55
N PHE A 389 -0.12 -5.22 24.47
CA PHE A 389 0.74 -4.95 23.34
C PHE A 389 0.21 -5.65 22.10
N THR A 390 0.18 -4.92 20.99
CA THR A 390 -0.22 -5.43 19.70
C THR A 390 0.98 -5.46 18.74
N GLY A 391 1.02 -6.47 17.92
CA GLY A 391 2.07 -6.62 16.91
C GLY A 391 1.64 -7.55 15.80
N HIS A 392 2.51 -7.76 14.82
CA HIS A 392 2.20 -8.61 13.68
C HIS A 392 3.17 -9.79 13.56
N ALA A 393 2.59 -10.97 13.34
CA ALA A 393 3.32 -12.16 12.94
C ALA A 393 3.94 -12.00 11.52
N PRO A 394 4.86 -12.87 11.09
CA PRO A 394 5.37 -12.85 9.72
C PRO A 394 4.26 -13.01 8.66
N SER A 395 3.18 -13.75 8.97
CA SER A 395 1.96 -13.89 8.16
C SER A 395 1.09 -12.62 8.10
N TYR A 396 1.46 -11.57 8.83
CA TYR A 396 0.72 -10.31 9.00
C TYR A 396 -0.54 -10.42 9.87
N VAL A 397 -0.78 -11.54 10.53
CA VAL A 397 -1.87 -11.66 11.51
C VAL A 397 -1.51 -10.84 12.75
N LYS A 398 -2.47 -10.06 13.24
CA LYS A 398 -2.35 -9.26 14.45
C LYS A 398 -2.37 -10.15 15.70
N VAL A 399 -1.51 -9.85 16.64
CA VAL A 399 -1.38 -10.64 17.89
C VAL A 399 -1.40 -9.69 19.08
N TYR A 400 -2.18 -10.04 20.10
CA TYR A 400 -2.36 -9.32 21.34
C TYR A 400 -1.71 -10.07 22.48
N VAL A 401 -0.82 -9.43 23.25
CA VAL A 401 -0.09 -10.07 24.35
C VAL A 401 -0.01 -9.12 25.54
N PRO A 402 -0.27 -9.60 26.78
CA PRO A 402 0.06 -8.82 27.97
C PRO A 402 1.59 -8.73 28.14
N GLY A 403 2.08 -7.59 28.58
CA GLY A 403 3.52 -7.41 28.80
C GLY A 403 3.88 -5.96 29.07
N GLU A 404 5.18 -5.70 29.24
CA GLU A 404 5.74 -4.37 29.41
C GLU A 404 6.96 -4.18 28.50
N GLY A 405 7.15 -2.96 27.96
CA GLY A 405 8.35 -2.57 27.22
C GLY A 405 8.55 -3.33 25.90
N LEU A 406 7.48 -3.84 25.26
CA LEU A 406 7.58 -4.66 24.06
C LEU A 406 7.71 -3.83 22.76
N HIS A 407 7.47 -2.52 22.77
CA HIS A 407 7.53 -1.69 21.58
C HIS A 407 8.85 -1.88 20.80
N ASN A 408 8.75 -2.04 19.48
CA ASN A 408 9.87 -2.28 18.55
C ASN A 408 10.70 -3.55 18.86
N GLN A 409 10.10 -4.54 19.55
CA GLN A 409 10.73 -5.82 19.80
C GLN A 409 10.10 -6.93 19.00
N VAL A 410 10.95 -7.84 18.50
CA VAL A 410 10.52 -9.10 17.91
C VAL A 410 10.62 -10.18 19.01
N ARG A 411 9.49 -10.78 19.38
CA ARG A 411 9.44 -11.81 20.43
C ARG A 411 8.70 -13.05 19.94
N ARG A 412 9.07 -14.20 20.49
CA ARG A 412 8.35 -15.46 20.27
C ARG A 412 7.09 -15.48 21.15
N VAL A 413 5.97 -15.81 20.51
CA VAL A 413 4.65 -15.85 21.15
C VAL A 413 3.98 -17.18 20.83
N ARG A 414 3.58 -17.92 21.85
CA ARG A 414 2.70 -19.10 21.70
C ARG A 414 1.26 -18.60 21.56
N ILE A 415 0.64 -18.91 20.44
CA ILE A 415 -0.74 -18.52 20.16
C ILE A 415 -1.68 -19.42 20.96
N THR A 416 -2.57 -18.80 21.72
CA THR A 416 -3.48 -19.52 22.63
C THR A 416 -4.96 -19.44 22.22
N GLY A 417 -5.33 -18.49 21.36
CA GLY A 417 -6.72 -18.36 20.90
C GLY A 417 -6.96 -17.18 19.99
N LEU A 418 -8.21 -17.05 19.56
CA LEU A 418 -8.72 -15.88 18.85
C LEU A 418 -8.97 -14.72 19.82
N TYR A 419 -8.74 -13.49 19.38
CA TYR A 419 -9.05 -12.29 20.15
C TYR A 419 -9.31 -11.11 19.19
N LYS A 420 -10.47 -10.47 19.34
CA LYS A 420 -10.88 -9.34 18.46
C LYS A 420 -10.71 -9.65 16.95
N ASP A 421 -9.92 -8.84 16.28
CA ASP A 421 -9.58 -8.94 14.86
C ASP A 421 -8.31 -9.79 14.57
N GLY A 422 -7.80 -10.50 15.60
CA GLY A 422 -6.57 -11.28 15.49
C GLY A 422 -6.49 -12.42 16.52
N LEU A 423 -5.30 -12.62 17.03
CA LEU A 423 -4.95 -13.71 17.94
C LEU A 423 -4.49 -13.20 19.29
N THR A 424 -4.59 -14.04 20.32
CA THR A 424 -3.92 -13.79 21.61
C THR A 424 -2.90 -14.88 21.89
N GLY A 425 -1.92 -14.57 22.75
CA GLY A 425 -0.88 -15.52 23.11
C GLY A 425 -0.10 -15.13 24.36
N SER A 426 0.88 -15.95 24.69
CA SER A 426 1.84 -15.73 25.76
C SER A 426 3.26 -15.66 25.23
N LEU A 427 4.08 -14.79 25.83
CA LEU A 427 5.51 -14.73 25.51
C LEU A 427 6.18 -16.07 25.83
N GLU A 428 6.97 -16.54 24.90
CA GLU A 428 7.89 -17.67 25.11
C GLU A 428 9.21 -17.14 25.70
N PRO A 429 9.87 -17.91 26.56
CA PRO A 429 11.17 -17.54 27.14
C PRO A 429 12.26 -17.24 26.12
#